data_6d097155aeb53f8071e193d5d559b88d
#
_entry.id   6d097155aeb53f8071e193d5d559b88d
#
_cell.length_a   1.000
_cell.length_b   1.000
_cell.length_c   1.000
_cell.angle_alpha   90.00
_cell.angle_beta   90.00
_cell.angle_gamma   90.00
#
_symmetry.space_group_name_H-M   'P 1'
#
loop_
_entity.id
_entity.type
_entity.pdbx_description
1 polymer ?
#
loop_
_entity_poly.entity_id
_entity_poly.type
_entity_poly.pdbx_seq_one_letter_code
_entity_poly.pdbx_strand_id
1 'polypeptide(L)' 'MKWTLKSIRINLNFTQEEMADKLGVSTKTYQNYENYKSYPDVEIVKKIVELSGLDFNDIIFLPEQYAKSEKKKYEKN' A
#
# COMPACT_ATOMS: atom_id res chain seq x y z
N MET A 1 -0.17 -5.39 13.49
CA MET A 1 -0.38 -3.99 13.18
C MET A 1 -0.38 -3.77 11.69
N LYS A 2 -1.26 -2.94 11.20
CA LYS A 2 -1.36 -2.69 9.76
C LYS A 2 -0.83 -1.32 9.40
N TRP A 3 -0.16 -1.25 8.26
CA TRP A 3 0.45 0.00 7.79
C TRP A 3 -0.17 0.40 6.47
N THR A 4 -0.54 1.67 6.35
CA THR A 4 -0.96 2.21 5.05
C THR A 4 0.29 2.59 4.27
N LEU A 5 0.15 2.76 2.95
CA LEU A 5 1.28 3.20 2.15
C LEU A 5 1.77 4.56 2.61
N LYS A 6 0.84 5.44 2.97
CA LYS A 6 1.21 6.75 3.44
C LYS A 6 2.03 6.67 4.73
N SER A 7 1.62 5.84 5.68
CA SER A 7 2.35 5.73 6.93
C SER A 7 3.74 5.13 6.72
N ILE A 8 3.85 4.19 5.79
CA ILE A 8 5.15 3.62 5.45
C ILE A 8 6.05 4.71 4.88
N ARG A 9 5.53 5.48 3.93
CA ARG A 9 6.30 6.54 3.30
C ARG A 9 6.79 7.56 4.32
N ILE A 10 5.89 7.97 5.19
CA ILE A 10 6.23 8.96 6.21
C ILE A 10 7.29 8.40 7.16
N ASN A 11 7.16 7.14 7.52
CA ASN A 11 8.14 6.51 8.40
C ASN A 11 9.51 6.43 7.75
N LEU A 12 9.57 6.32 6.42
CA LEU A 12 10.82 6.31 5.68
C LEU A 12 11.34 7.72 5.39
N ASN A 13 10.57 8.73 5.78
CA ASN A 13 10.93 10.13 5.57
C ASN A 13 11.00 10.51 4.09
N PHE A 14 10.12 9.95 3.29
CA PHE A 14 10.06 10.25 1.87
C PHE A 14 8.86 11.14 1.55
N THR A 15 9.05 12.05 0.59
CA THR A 15 7.93 12.74 -0.03
C THR A 15 7.27 11.77 -0.99
N GLN A 16 6.08 12.13 -1.47
CA GLN A 16 5.40 11.29 -2.46
C GLN A 16 6.24 11.15 -3.73
N GLU A 17 6.90 12.23 -4.10
CA GLU A 17 7.77 12.22 -5.27
C GLU A 17 8.94 11.27 -5.08
N GLU A 18 9.55 11.32 -3.91
CA GLU A 18 10.68 10.44 -3.61
C GLU A 18 10.26 8.98 -3.58
N MET A 19 9.11 8.72 -3.00
CA MET A 19 8.62 7.34 -2.94
C MET A 19 8.31 6.83 -4.35
N ALA A 20 7.68 7.68 -5.18
CA ALA A 20 7.40 7.31 -6.56
C ALA A 20 8.69 6.96 -7.30
N ASP A 21 9.71 7.76 -7.07
CA ASP A 21 10.99 7.54 -7.70
C ASP A 21 11.60 6.21 -7.28
N LYS A 22 11.51 5.89 -6.00
CA LYS A 22 12.03 4.63 -5.48
C LYS A 22 11.30 3.44 -6.08
N LEU A 23 10.02 3.61 -6.37
CA LEU A 23 9.22 2.54 -6.95
C LEU A 23 9.28 2.50 -8.47
N GLY A 24 9.86 3.53 -9.08
CA GLY A 24 9.94 3.58 -10.54
C GLY A 24 8.63 3.92 -11.21
N VAL A 25 7.78 4.69 -10.55
CA VAL A 25 6.50 5.11 -11.13
C VAL A 25 6.39 6.63 -11.06
N SER A 26 5.41 7.18 -11.76
CA SER A 26 5.19 8.63 -11.70
C SER A 26 4.60 9.01 -10.35
N THR A 27 4.77 10.26 -9.98
CA THR A 27 4.18 10.75 -8.73
C THR A 27 2.68 10.57 -8.73
N LYS A 28 2.05 10.82 -9.86
CA LYS A 28 0.59 10.66 -9.97
C LYS A 28 0.17 9.22 -9.73
N THR A 29 0.90 8.29 -10.31
CA THR A 29 0.61 6.88 -10.12
C THR A 29 0.76 6.49 -8.65
N TYR A 30 1.81 6.96 -8.02
CA TYR A 30 2.00 6.66 -6.62
C TYR A 30 0.90 7.28 -5.75
N GLN A 31 0.49 8.51 -6.07
CA GLN A 31 -0.61 9.14 -5.35
C GLN A 31 -1.88 8.32 -5.46
N ASN A 32 -2.12 7.73 -6.62
CA ASN A 32 -3.29 6.87 -6.79
C ASN A 32 -3.20 5.64 -5.89
N TYR A 33 -2.01 5.12 -5.68
CA TYR A 33 -1.84 4.00 -4.76
C TYR A 33 -2.17 4.43 -3.32
N GLU A 34 -1.66 5.58 -2.89
CA GLU A 34 -1.93 6.04 -1.53
C GLU A 34 -3.40 6.36 -1.31
N ASN A 35 -4.07 6.83 -2.35
CA ASN A 35 -5.48 7.19 -2.26
C ASN A 35 -6.39 6.03 -2.59
N TYR A 36 -5.81 4.85 -2.81
CA TYR A 36 -6.55 3.62 -3.08
C TYR A 36 -7.39 3.71 -4.36
N LYS A 37 -6.93 4.50 -5.30
CA LYS A 37 -7.61 4.59 -6.60
C LYS A 37 -7.14 3.51 -7.57
N SER A 38 -5.96 2.99 -7.33
CA SER A 38 -5.45 1.89 -8.13
C SER A 38 -4.61 0.99 -7.24
N TYR A 39 -4.45 -0.24 -7.67
CA TYR A 39 -3.70 -1.25 -6.93
C TYR A 39 -2.34 -1.44 -7.62
N PRO A 40 -1.24 -1.44 -6.86
CA PRO A 40 0.07 -1.66 -7.48
C PRO A 40 0.18 -3.10 -7.99
N ASP A 41 0.92 -3.28 -9.07
CA ASP A 41 1.13 -4.62 -9.59
C ASP A 41 2.16 -5.36 -8.72
N VAL A 42 2.38 -6.63 -9.06
CA VAL A 42 3.24 -7.50 -8.26
C VAL A 42 4.64 -6.94 -8.08
N GLU A 43 5.20 -6.37 -9.14
CA GLU A 43 6.55 -5.82 -9.07
C GLU A 43 6.64 -4.66 -8.09
N ILE A 44 5.65 -3.79 -8.11
CA ILE A 44 5.63 -2.65 -7.21
C ILE A 44 5.39 -3.11 -5.78
N VAL A 45 4.49 -4.08 -5.60
CA VAL A 45 4.24 -4.64 -4.27
C VAL A 45 5.54 -5.18 -3.66
N LYS A 46 6.31 -5.90 -4.47
CA LYS A 46 7.59 -6.45 -4.00
C LYS A 46 8.53 -5.34 -3.56
N LYS A 47 8.60 -4.27 -4.34
CA LYS A 47 9.46 -3.15 -3.99
C LYS A 47 9.04 -2.51 -2.69
N ILE A 48 7.73 -2.36 -2.48
CA ILE A 48 7.22 -1.76 -1.26
C ILE A 48 7.57 -2.64 -0.05
N VAL A 49 7.41 -3.93 -0.19
CA VAL A 49 7.76 -4.86 0.88
C VAL A 49 9.25 -4.74 1.22
N GLU A 50 10.09 -4.69 0.19
CA GLU A 50 11.53 -4.58 0.40
C GLU A 50 11.92 -3.26 1.05
N LEU A 51 11.36 -2.16 0.55
CA LEU A 51 11.68 -0.85 1.10
C LEU A 51 11.25 -0.71 2.54
N SER A 52 10.09 -1.24 2.87
CA SER A 52 9.51 -1.07 4.18
C SER A 52 10.09 -2.05 5.21
N GLY A 53 10.56 -3.19 4.74
CA GLY A 53 11.00 -4.25 5.65
C GLY A 53 9.85 -4.91 6.38
N LEU A 54 8.62 -4.68 5.93
CA LEU A 54 7.44 -5.23 6.57
C LEU A 54 6.97 -6.49 5.85
N ASP A 55 6.18 -7.30 6.56
CA ASP A 55 5.53 -8.43 5.95
C ASP A 55 4.40 -7.92 5.07
N PHE A 56 4.21 -8.54 3.92
CA PHE A 56 3.13 -8.17 3.01
C PHE A 56 1.79 -8.10 3.76
N ASN A 57 1.57 -9.05 4.66
CA ASN A 57 0.30 -9.11 5.39
C ASN A 57 0.06 -7.96 6.34
N ASP A 58 1.11 -7.20 6.63
CA ASP A 58 1.00 -6.05 7.53
C ASP A 58 0.79 -4.75 6.77
N ILE A 59 0.70 -4.81 5.46
CA ILE A 59 0.54 -3.62 4.63
C ILE A 59 -0.86 -3.58 4.03
N ILE A 60 -1.50 -2.44 4.12
CA ILE A 60 -2.83 -2.25 3.55
C ILE A 60 -2.68 -1.63 2.17
N PHE A 61 -2.93 -2.43 1.13
CA PHE A 61 -2.87 -1.93 -0.24
C PHE A 61 -4.22 -1.43 -0.73
N LEU A 62 -5.29 -1.91 -0.10
CA LEU A 62 -6.65 -1.48 -0.42
C LEU A 62 -7.43 -1.40 0.88
N PRO A 63 -8.29 -0.40 1.03
CA PRO A 63 -9.12 -0.34 2.24
C PRO A 63 -9.98 -1.57 2.37
N GLU A 64 -10.38 -2.13 1.24
CA GLU A 64 -11.22 -3.30 1.22
C GLU A 64 -10.59 -4.52 1.85
N GLN A 65 -9.27 -4.58 1.85
CA GLN A 65 -8.60 -5.72 2.46
C GLN A 65 -9.08 -5.92 3.87
N TYR A 66 -9.21 -4.85 4.54
CA TYR A 66 -9.57 -4.83 5.93
C TYR A 66 -11.06 -5.00 6.09
N ALA A 67 -11.82 -4.19 5.36
CA ALA A 67 -13.26 -4.25 5.40
C ALA A 67 -13.77 -5.58 4.88
N LYS A 68 -13.06 -6.17 3.96
CA LYS A 68 -13.45 -7.45 3.40
C LYS A 68 -13.45 -8.57 4.40
N SER A 69 -12.49 -8.58 5.30
CA SER A 69 -12.45 -9.60 6.32
C SER A 69 -13.71 -9.59 7.15
N GLU A 70 -14.15 -8.43 7.49
CA GLU A 70 -15.36 -8.30 8.30
C GLU A 70 -16.59 -8.62 7.50
N LYS A 71 -16.63 -8.14 6.28
CA LYS A 71 -17.74 -8.41 5.41
C LYS A 71 -17.95 -9.89 5.20
N LYS A 72 -16.87 -10.60 5.03
CA LYS A 72 -16.94 -12.01 4.83
C LYS A 72 -17.62 -12.72 5.96
N LYS A 73 -17.43 -12.26 7.15
CA LYS A 73 -18.07 -12.86 8.30
C LYS A 73 -19.58 -12.75 8.21
N TYR A 74 -20.05 -11.66 7.68
CA TYR A 74 -21.49 -11.46 7.57
C TYR A 74 -22.07 -12.19 6.38
N GLU A 75 -21.33 -12.19 5.30
CA GLU A 75 -21.82 -12.78 4.08
C GLU A 75 -21.93 -14.27 4.15
N LYS A 76 -21.21 -14.86 5.03
CA LYS A 76 -21.30 -16.28 5.19
C LYS A 76 -22.63 -16.73 5.68
N ASN A 77 -23.35 -15.85 6.21
CA ASN A 77 -24.68 -16.17 6.75
C ASN A 77 -25.78 -15.93 5.74
#